data_22ae198b6fec530409b5b7d20882c94a
#
_entry.id   22ae198b6fec530409b5b7d20882c94a
#
_cell.length_a   1.000
_cell.length_b   1.000
_cell.length_c   1.000
_cell.angle_alpha   90.00
_cell.angle_beta   90.00
_cell.angle_gamma   90.00
#
_symmetry.space_group_name_H-M   'P 1'
#
loop_
_entity.id
_entity.type
_entity.pdbx_description
1 polymer ?
#
loop_
_entity_poly.entity_id
_entity_poly.type
_entity_poly.pdbx_seq_one_letter_code
_entity_poly.pdbx_strand_id
1 'polypeptide(L)'
;MGGRGSGGGGGSNKGAGGSTEDRILAAIDRLASGSGWTSMADLRDSLTGLSRAEQDAALRQMLRAGKIRIIPVAEPGKLTARERAAAIMIGGEANEVIRVVR
;
A
#
# COMPACT_ATOMS: atom_id res chain seq x y z
N MET A 1 10.85 24.57 -3.25
CA MET A 1 10.65 24.31 -2.83
C MET A 1 10.06 23.96 -2.47
N GLY A 2 10.24 23.22 -2.50
CA GLY A 2 9.77 22.67 -2.17
C GLY A 2 9.25 22.09 -1.97
N GLY A 3 9.62 21.79 -2.10
CA GLY A 3 9.24 21.25 -1.79
C GLY A 3 9.00 20.69 -1.52
N ARG A 4 9.37 20.78 -1.78
CA ARG A 4 9.45 20.32 -1.37
C ARG A 4 9.51 20.11 -0.77
N GLY A 5 9.86 19.65 -0.70
CA GLY A 5 10.04 19.43 -0.10
C GLY A 5 10.08 19.01 0.41
N SER A 6 10.45 18.98 0.35
CA SER A 6 10.64 18.73 1.04
C SER A 6 10.54 18.30 1.49
N GLY A 7 10.90 18.34 1.46
CA GLY A 7 10.89 18.01 2.01
C GLY A 7 10.81 17.50 2.34
N GLY A 8 11.08 17.53 2.20
CA GLY A 8 11.12 17.29 2.69
C GLY A 8 11.03 16.84 3.06
N GLY A 9 11.37 16.75 3.05
CA GLY A 9 11.37 16.52 3.56
C GLY A 9 11.26 16.06 4.00
N GLY A 10 11.56 15.92 4.05
CA GLY A 10 11.49 15.65 4.62
C GLY A 10 11.31 15.22 5.17
N GLY A 11 11.53 15.10 5.21
CA GLY A 11 11.35 14.76 5.84
C GLY A 11 11.06 14.41 6.44
N SER A 12 11.20 14.25 6.47
CA SER A 12 10.94 13.89 7.19
C SER A 12 10.46 13.82 7.86
N ASN A 13 10.40 13.68 7.95
CA ASN A 13 9.95 13.56 8.71
C ASN A 13 9.49 13.40 9.38
N LYS A 14 9.62 13.35 9.25
CA LYS A 14 9.15 13.14 9.88
C LYS A 14 8.25 13.20 10.53
N GLY A 15 8.36 13.14 10.45
CA GLY A 15 7.47 12.76 11.26
C GLY A 15 6.12 12.72 11.43
N ALA A 16 5.68 13.06 12.07
CA ALA A 16 4.34 13.30 12.47
C ALA A 16 3.35 12.50 11.66
N GLY A 17 3.10 11.28 11.96
CA GLY A 17 1.97 10.58 11.38
C GLY A 17 1.77 10.81 9.89
N GLY A 18 2.70 11.48 9.27
CA GLY A 18 2.62 11.82 7.87
C GLY A 18 3.46 10.96 6.98
N SER A 19 4.14 9.98 7.52
CA SER A 19 4.98 9.13 6.69
C SER A 19 4.12 8.27 5.76
N THR A 20 4.70 7.86 4.66
CA THR A 20 4.01 7.01 3.70
C THR A 20 3.59 5.70 4.36
N GLU A 21 4.47 5.10 5.15
CA GLU A 21 4.14 3.86 5.87
C GLU A 21 2.97 4.05 6.82
N ASP A 22 2.99 5.14 7.60
CA ASP A 22 1.90 5.41 8.54
C ASP A 22 0.57 5.57 7.82
N ARG A 23 0.58 6.24 6.68
CA ARG A 23 -0.63 6.41 5.88
C ARG A 23 -1.14 5.07 5.36
N ILE A 24 -0.24 4.21 4.92
CA ILE A 24 -0.61 2.88 4.43
C ILE A 24 -1.22 2.05 5.56
N LEU A 25 -0.57 2.01 6.72
CA LEU A 25 -1.08 1.25 7.86
C LEU A 25 -2.46 1.73 8.29
N ALA A 26 -2.63 3.05 8.38
CA ALA A 26 -3.92 3.64 8.76
C ALA A 26 -5.01 3.32 7.74
N ALA A 27 -4.67 3.36 6.46
CA ALA A 27 -5.63 3.06 5.40
C ALA A 27 -6.05 1.58 5.44
N ILE A 28 -5.11 0.67 5.63
CA ILE A 28 -5.42 -0.75 5.73
C ILE A 28 -6.35 -1.00 6.92
N ASP A 29 -6.05 -0.42 8.07
CA ASP A 29 -6.88 -0.59 9.26
C ASP A 29 -8.31 -0.09 9.03
N ARG A 30 -8.44 1.06 8.33
CA ARG A 30 -9.75 1.62 8.05
C ARG A 30 -10.55 0.79 7.05
N LEU A 31 -9.87 0.22 6.07
CA LEU A 31 -10.50 -0.49 4.96
C LEU A 31 -10.70 -1.98 5.21
N ALA A 32 -9.96 -2.56 6.16
CA ALA A 32 -10.01 -4.00 6.39
C ALA A 32 -11.43 -4.44 6.74
N SER A 33 -11.87 -5.51 6.08
CA SER A 33 -13.16 -6.13 6.33
C SER A 33 -13.03 -7.21 7.41
N GLY A 34 -14.09 -7.95 7.64
CA GLY A 34 -14.10 -9.03 8.62
C GLY A 34 -13.04 -10.10 8.38
N SER A 35 -12.56 -10.25 7.16
CA SER A 35 -11.49 -11.21 6.83
C SER A 35 -10.12 -10.71 7.28
N GLY A 36 -9.97 -9.41 7.54
CA GLY A 36 -8.69 -8.79 7.84
C GLY A 36 -7.89 -8.42 6.60
N TRP A 37 -8.37 -8.76 5.41
CA TRP A 37 -7.68 -8.47 4.15
C TRP A 37 -8.32 -7.27 3.45
N THR A 38 -7.48 -6.46 2.82
CA THR A 38 -7.91 -5.27 2.06
C THR A 38 -7.49 -5.45 0.61
N SER A 39 -8.37 -5.03 -0.30
CA SER A 39 -8.04 -5.00 -1.73
C SER A 39 -6.97 -3.95 -2.00
N MET A 40 -5.97 -4.30 -2.80
CA MET A 40 -4.97 -3.31 -3.25
C MET A 40 -5.64 -2.14 -3.98
N ALA A 41 -6.74 -2.40 -4.71
CA ALA A 41 -7.45 -1.33 -5.41
C ALA A 41 -8.02 -0.30 -4.43
N ASP A 42 -8.64 -0.77 -3.35
CA ASP A 42 -9.20 0.13 -2.34
C ASP A 42 -8.09 0.89 -1.62
N LEU A 43 -7.00 0.21 -1.32
CA LEU A 43 -5.86 0.87 -0.67
C LEU A 43 -5.30 1.98 -1.54
N ARG A 44 -5.06 1.70 -2.83
CA ARG A 44 -4.48 2.71 -3.72
C ARG A 44 -5.39 3.92 -3.87
N ASP A 45 -6.69 3.70 -3.93
CA ASP A 45 -7.65 4.80 -4.02
C ASP A 45 -7.61 5.71 -2.79
N SER A 46 -7.29 5.16 -1.63
CA SER A 46 -7.23 5.95 -0.41
C SER A 46 -5.88 6.66 -0.22
N LEU A 47 -4.87 6.33 -1.03
CA LEU A 47 -3.54 6.93 -0.91
C LEU A 47 -3.37 8.07 -1.91
N THR A 48 -4.28 9.03 -1.84
CA THR A 48 -4.24 10.20 -2.73
C THR A 48 -2.96 11.00 -2.48
N GLY A 49 -2.42 11.55 -3.55
CA GLY A 49 -1.20 12.34 -3.46
C GLY A 49 0.09 11.53 -3.52
N LEU A 50 0.01 10.21 -3.50
CA LEU A 50 1.18 9.34 -3.64
C LEU A 50 1.17 8.71 -5.02
N SER A 51 2.30 8.77 -5.71
CA SER A 51 2.43 8.12 -7.01
C SER A 51 2.44 6.60 -6.84
N ARG A 52 2.17 5.90 -7.93
CA ARG A 52 2.23 4.43 -7.95
C ARG A 52 3.62 3.96 -7.49
N ALA A 53 4.66 4.60 -7.97
CA ALA A 53 6.03 4.24 -7.63
C ALA A 53 6.31 4.44 -6.13
N GLU A 54 5.82 5.53 -5.55
CA GLU A 54 5.98 5.79 -4.12
C GLU A 54 5.25 4.75 -3.28
N GLN A 55 4.03 4.40 -3.69
CA GLN A 55 3.25 3.37 -3.01
C GLN A 55 3.98 2.03 -3.07
N ASP A 56 4.43 1.62 -4.25
CA ASP A 56 5.08 0.33 -4.44
C ASP A 56 6.39 0.23 -3.67
N ALA A 57 7.18 1.30 -3.65
CA ALA A 57 8.44 1.33 -2.90
C ALA A 57 8.19 1.12 -1.40
N ALA A 58 7.21 1.84 -0.86
CA ALA A 58 6.86 1.72 0.55
C ALA A 58 6.32 0.33 0.88
N LEU A 59 5.44 -0.21 0.03
CA LEU A 59 4.87 -1.54 0.24
C LEU A 59 5.94 -2.63 0.24
N ARG A 60 6.90 -2.55 -0.69
CA ARG A 60 7.99 -3.53 -0.73
C ARG A 60 8.88 -3.45 0.50
N GLN A 61 9.15 -2.23 0.96
CA GLN A 61 9.92 -2.01 2.18
C GLN A 61 9.22 -2.62 3.39
N MET A 62 7.92 -2.34 3.54
CA MET A 62 7.13 -2.85 4.66
C MET A 62 7.00 -4.38 4.62
N LEU A 63 6.90 -4.93 3.42
CA LEU A 63 6.86 -6.38 3.25
C LEU A 63 8.17 -7.02 3.71
N ARG A 64 9.31 -6.45 3.31
CA ARG A 64 10.63 -6.93 3.74
C ARG A 64 10.81 -6.81 5.24
N ALA A 65 10.23 -5.76 5.83
CA ALA A 65 10.32 -5.54 7.29
C ALA A 65 9.34 -6.40 8.09
N GLY A 66 8.49 -7.17 7.41
CA GLY A 66 7.52 -8.04 8.09
C GLY A 66 6.33 -7.31 8.68
N LYS A 67 6.08 -6.08 8.26
CA LYS A 67 4.97 -5.27 8.78
C LYS A 67 3.63 -5.58 8.12
N ILE A 68 3.68 -6.09 6.91
CA ILE A 68 2.47 -6.42 6.12
C ILE A 68 2.68 -7.75 5.42
N ARG A 69 1.56 -8.33 4.97
CA ARG A 69 1.55 -9.48 4.07
C ARG A 69 0.78 -9.09 2.83
N ILE A 70 1.25 -9.56 1.68
CA ILE A 70 0.61 -9.31 0.39
C ILE A 70 0.56 -10.65 -0.32
N ILE A 71 -0.63 -11.03 -0.79
CA ILE A 71 -0.81 -12.33 -1.45
C ILE A 71 -1.71 -12.18 -2.68
N PRO A 72 -1.63 -13.14 -3.62
CA PRO A 72 -2.62 -13.20 -4.71
C PRO A 72 -3.94 -13.71 -4.17
N VAL A 73 -5.04 -13.33 -4.85
CA VAL A 73 -6.37 -13.87 -4.52
C VAL A 73 -6.45 -15.33 -4.96
N ALA A 74 -7.34 -16.10 -4.31
CA ALA A 74 -7.53 -17.51 -4.63
C ALA A 74 -8.18 -17.72 -6.00
N GLU A 75 -9.01 -16.78 -6.43
CA GLU A 75 -9.76 -16.90 -7.69
C GLU A 75 -9.52 -15.69 -8.59
N PRO A 76 -8.35 -15.64 -9.26
CA PRO A 76 -8.01 -14.46 -10.08
C PRO A 76 -8.99 -14.19 -11.22
N GLY A 77 -9.69 -15.21 -11.70
CA GLY A 77 -10.68 -15.02 -12.75
C GLY A 77 -11.87 -14.17 -12.36
N LYS A 78 -12.08 -13.95 -11.07
CA LYS A 78 -13.17 -13.11 -10.57
C LYS A 78 -12.76 -11.66 -10.34
N LEU A 79 -11.50 -11.33 -10.55
CA LEU A 79 -11.02 -9.95 -10.35
C LEU A 79 -11.62 -9.02 -11.41
N THR A 80 -11.99 -7.82 -10.98
CA THR A 80 -12.39 -6.76 -11.89
C THR A 80 -11.14 -6.19 -12.57
N ALA A 81 -11.34 -5.43 -13.64
CA ALA A 81 -10.24 -4.76 -14.32
C ALA A 81 -9.51 -3.79 -13.35
N ARG A 82 -10.28 -3.11 -12.50
CA ARG A 82 -9.72 -2.19 -11.48
C ARG A 82 -8.82 -2.95 -10.50
N GLU A 83 -9.26 -4.10 -10.05
CA GLU A 83 -8.49 -4.90 -9.10
C GLU A 83 -7.22 -5.45 -9.73
N ARG A 84 -7.29 -5.90 -10.98
CA ARG A 84 -6.09 -6.37 -11.69
C ARG A 84 -5.09 -5.25 -11.92
N ALA A 85 -5.59 -4.07 -12.26
CA ALA A 85 -4.71 -2.92 -12.50
C ALA A 85 -4.01 -2.44 -11.24
N ALA A 86 -4.61 -2.65 -10.07
CA ALA A 86 -4.05 -2.22 -8.79
C ALA A 86 -3.05 -3.21 -8.20
N ALA A 87 -2.96 -4.42 -8.72
CA ALA A 87 -2.07 -5.45 -8.17
C ALA A 87 -0.62 -4.99 -8.13
N ILE A 88 0.10 -5.45 -7.11
CA ILE A 88 1.55 -5.20 -7.05
C ILE A 88 2.27 -6.48 -7.50
N MET A 89 3.29 -6.31 -8.33
CA MET A 89 4.07 -7.43 -8.85
C MET A 89 5.19 -7.75 -7.88
N ILE A 90 5.22 -8.99 -7.41
CA ILE A 90 6.27 -9.48 -6.50
C ILE A 90 6.76 -10.79 -7.05
N GLY A 91 8.05 -10.86 -7.36
CA GLY A 91 8.63 -12.07 -7.92
C GLY A 91 7.98 -12.51 -9.23
N GLY A 92 7.50 -11.56 -10.03
CA GLY A 92 6.85 -11.84 -11.31
C GLY A 92 5.39 -12.27 -11.18
N GLU A 93 4.83 -12.22 -9.97
CA GLU A 93 3.45 -12.63 -9.72
C GLU A 93 2.62 -11.44 -9.25
N ALA A 94 1.39 -11.33 -9.75
CA ALA A 94 0.47 -10.26 -9.34
C ALA A 94 -0.16 -10.62 -7.99
N ASN A 95 -0.22 -9.64 -7.09
CA ASN A 95 -0.79 -9.80 -5.75
C ASN A 95 -1.82 -8.70 -5.51
N GLU A 96 -3.02 -9.08 -5.09
CA GLU A 96 -4.18 -8.19 -5.08
C GLU A 96 -4.75 -7.89 -3.70
N VAL A 97 -4.29 -8.55 -2.64
CA VAL A 97 -4.79 -8.31 -1.29
C VAL A 97 -3.66 -8.15 -0.29
N ILE A 98 -3.93 -7.36 0.74
CA ILE A 98 -2.92 -6.95 1.72
C ILE A 98 -3.53 -6.94 3.12
N ARG A 99 -2.71 -7.25 4.13
CA ARG A 99 -3.10 -7.11 5.53
C ARG A 99 -1.91 -6.69 6.37
N VAL A 100 -2.19 -6.08 7.53
CA VAL A 100 -1.17 -5.72 8.51
C VAL A 100 -0.85 -6.96 9.34
N VAL A 101 0.43 -7.18 9.60
CA VAL A 101 0.89 -8.23 10.52
C VAL A 101 0.81 -7.69 11.94
N ARG A 102 0.15 -8.45 12.82
CA ARG A 102 0.01 -8.04 14.24
C ARG A 102 0.45 -9.12 15.18
#